data_e3c6a3fd3d75a627b7b5fea8fa1a263c
#
_entry.id   e3c6a3fd3d75a627b7b5fea8fa1a263c
#
_cell.length_a   1.000
_cell.length_b   1.000
_cell.length_c   1.000
_cell.angle_alpha   90.00
_cell.angle_beta   90.00
_cell.angle_gamma   90.00
#
_symmetry.space_group_name_H-M   'P 1'
#
loop_
_entity.id
_entity.type
_entity.pdbx_description
1 polymer ?
#
loop_
_entity_poly.entity_id
_entity_poly.type
_entity_poly.pdbx_seq_one_letter_code
_entity_poly.pdbx_strand_id
1 'polypeptide(L)'
;MRLFRFAYLLLLCLAAAAKAQNSPPATTKTTVFAGGCFWCIQPAFDKAPGVLKTTVGYCGGTEPNPTYALVGSEKTNYRESIQITYDPGKISYEQLLDIYWKQIDPTQSDGQFTDVGPSYRAAIFYGSDEEKKVAETSKEKLAHSGKFKKPIVTEILPAMKFYPAEEYHQKYYQQNPEHFEAFEHGSGRVSFQKKNWGDKP
;
A
#
# COMPACT_ATOMS: atom_id res chain seq x y z
N MET A 1 -64.90 40.10 -25.89
CA MET A 1 -64.16 40.80 -24.84
C MET A 1 -63.77 39.84 -23.76
N ARG A 2 -62.72 39.06 -23.98
CA ARG A 2 -62.01 38.13 -22.99
C ARG A 2 -60.83 37.47 -23.70
N LEU A 3 -59.77 38.19 -23.86
CA LEU A 3 -58.47 37.68 -24.34
C LEU A 3 -57.41 38.57 -23.70
N PHE A 4 -56.67 38.11 -22.72
CA PHE A 4 -55.45 38.64 -22.17
C PHE A 4 -55.31 38.18 -20.71
N ARG A 5 -55.01 36.89 -20.50
CA ARG A 5 -54.49 36.38 -19.21
C ARG A 5 -53.86 35.01 -19.37
N PHE A 6 -52.86 34.87 -20.26
CA PHE A 6 -51.98 33.65 -20.29
C PHE A 6 -50.61 34.03 -20.86
N ALA A 7 -49.85 34.80 -20.16
CA ALA A 7 -48.48 35.10 -20.57
C ALA A 7 -47.56 35.54 -19.43
N TYR A 8 -47.67 34.95 -18.21
CA TYR A 8 -46.76 35.28 -17.10
C TYR A 8 -46.44 34.09 -16.18
N LEU A 9 -46.29 32.88 -16.71
CA LEU A 9 -45.96 31.71 -15.89
C LEU A 9 -44.88 30.81 -16.53
N LEU A 10 -43.99 31.36 -17.34
CA LEU A 10 -42.96 30.58 -18.03
C LEU A 10 -41.55 31.17 -17.95
N LEU A 11 -41.21 31.86 -16.86
CA LEU A 11 -39.88 32.50 -16.70
C LEU A 11 -39.26 32.32 -15.32
N LEU A 12 -39.52 31.20 -14.62
CA LEU A 12 -38.94 30.96 -13.28
C LEU A 12 -38.34 29.56 -13.09
N CYS A 13 -37.92 28.88 -14.16
CA CYS A 13 -37.30 27.55 -14.08
C CYS A 13 -35.93 27.44 -14.76
N LEU A 14 -35.10 28.48 -14.75
CA LEU A 14 -33.76 28.44 -15.37
C LEU A 14 -32.69 29.14 -14.53
N ALA A 15 -32.56 28.78 -13.26
CA ALA A 15 -31.44 29.26 -12.45
C ALA A 15 -31.00 28.24 -11.38
N ALA A 16 -30.99 26.94 -11.73
CA ALA A 16 -30.45 25.90 -10.88
C ALA A 16 -29.48 24.98 -11.68
N ALA A 17 -28.65 25.60 -12.51
CA ALA A 17 -27.62 24.85 -13.25
C ALA A 17 -26.25 25.27 -12.76
N ALA A 18 -25.53 24.27 -12.27
CA ALA A 18 -24.06 24.18 -12.21
C ALA A 18 -23.34 25.10 -11.23
N LYS A 19 -23.35 24.78 -9.95
CA LYS A 19 -22.11 24.80 -9.19
C LYS A 19 -21.40 23.47 -9.45
N ALA A 20 -20.75 23.34 -10.59
CA ALA A 20 -19.64 22.41 -10.76
C ALA A 20 -18.57 22.88 -9.79
N GLN A 21 -18.40 22.14 -8.69
CA GLN A 21 -17.32 22.36 -7.77
C GLN A 21 -16.02 22.07 -8.53
N ASN A 22 -15.28 23.11 -8.88
CA ASN A 22 -13.86 23.03 -9.18
C ASN A 22 -13.15 22.65 -7.86
N SER A 23 -13.22 21.38 -7.47
CA SER A 23 -12.31 20.85 -6.46
C SER A 23 -10.91 20.95 -7.08
N PRO A 24 -9.92 21.54 -6.39
CA PRO A 24 -8.55 21.53 -6.87
C PRO A 24 -8.16 20.07 -7.15
N PRO A 25 -7.32 19.81 -8.17
CA PRO A 25 -6.86 18.46 -8.46
C PRO A 25 -6.32 17.84 -7.19
N ALA A 26 -6.85 16.68 -6.82
CA ALA A 26 -6.43 15.99 -5.62
C ALA A 26 -4.91 15.80 -5.68
N THR A 27 -4.18 16.40 -4.73
CA THR A 27 -2.73 16.21 -4.61
C THR A 27 -2.49 14.75 -4.24
N THR A 28 -2.02 13.93 -5.19
CA THR A 28 -1.68 12.54 -4.92
C THR A 28 -0.30 12.46 -4.29
N LYS A 29 -0.11 11.53 -3.36
CA LYS A 29 1.18 11.17 -2.77
C LYS A 29 1.54 9.73 -3.13
N THR A 30 2.83 9.42 -3.01
CA THR A 30 3.36 8.08 -3.30
C THR A 30 4.29 7.66 -2.17
N THR A 31 4.18 6.40 -1.74
CA THR A 31 5.08 5.78 -0.76
C THR A 31 5.47 4.37 -1.20
N VAL A 32 6.53 3.81 -0.61
CA VAL A 32 7.04 2.46 -0.93
C VAL A 32 7.26 1.66 0.35
N PHE A 33 6.73 0.43 0.36
CA PHE A 33 6.94 -0.54 1.44
C PHE A 33 7.46 -1.86 0.89
N ALA A 34 8.36 -2.52 1.64
CA ALA A 34 8.76 -3.91 1.43
C ALA A 34 8.21 -4.77 2.56
N GLY A 35 7.59 -5.90 2.26
CA GLY A 35 6.89 -6.72 3.27
C GLY A 35 6.88 -8.22 2.95
N GLY A 36 8.01 -8.77 2.47
CA GLY A 36 8.10 -10.12 1.94
C GLY A 36 7.50 -10.21 0.54
N CYS A 37 6.98 -11.36 0.16
CA CYS A 37 6.38 -11.54 -1.16
C CYS A 37 5.36 -10.44 -1.49
N PHE A 38 5.65 -9.70 -2.55
CA PHE A 38 4.83 -8.54 -2.96
C PHE A 38 3.44 -8.93 -3.48
N TRP A 39 3.23 -10.19 -3.92
CA TRP A 39 1.91 -10.69 -4.25
C TRP A 39 0.97 -10.68 -3.03
N CYS A 40 1.53 -11.01 -1.85
CA CYS A 40 0.74 -11.15 -0.63
C CYS A 40 0.35 -9.81 0.01
N ILE A 41 1.19 -8.78 -0.17
CA ILE A 41 0.89 -7.47 0.43
C ILE A 41 0.01 -6.59 -0.47
N GLN A 42 0.04 -6.79 -1.79
CA GLN A 42 -0.70 -5.96 -2.75
C GLN A 42 -2.22 -5.91 -2.50
N PRO A 43 -2.92 -7.04 -2.24
CA PRO A 43 -4.39 -7.04 -2.07
C PRO A 43 -4.89 -6.15 -0.94
N ALA A 44 -4.13 -6.02 0.15
CA ALA A 44 -4.52 -5.21 1.30
C ALA A 44 -4.57 -3.71 0.96
N PHE A 45 -3.60 -3.24 0.17
CA PHE A 45 -3.57 -1.85 -0.27
C PHE A 45 -4.54 -1.57 -1.42
N ASP A 46 -4.72 -2.52 -2.34
CA ASP A 46 -5.69 -2.36 -3.44
C ASP A 46 -7.13 -2.19 -2.96
N LYS A 47 -7.46 -2.77 -1.81
CA LYS A 47 -8.80 -2.70 -1.20
C LYS A 47 -8.96 -1.48 -0.29
N ALA A 48 -7.89 -0.74 0.01
CA ALA A 48 -7.92 0.37 0.95
C ALA A 48 -8.57 1.62 0.32
N PRO A 49 -9.67 2.15 0.89
CA PRO A 49 -10.29 3.38 0.39
C PRO A 49 -9.31 4.55 0.44
N GLY A 50 -9.14 5.25 -0.68
CA GLY A 50 -8.17 6.35 -0.80
C GLY A 50 -6.86 5.96 -1.47
N VAL A 51 -6.54 4.67 -1.59
CA VAL A 51 -5.48 4.18 -2.47
C VAL A 51 -5.99 4.23 -3.92
N LEU A 52 -5.22 4.87 -4.79
CA LEU A 52 -5.58 5.11 -6.19
C LEU A 52 -4.92 4.09 -7.12
N LYS A 53 -3.69 3.68 -6.79
CA LYS A 53 -2.92 2.72 -7.58
C LYS A 53 -1.89 2.04 -6.70
N THR A 54 -1.67 0.75 -6.93
CA THR A 54 -0.51 0.03 -6.44
C THR A 54 0.30 -0.52 -7.61
N THR A 55 1.60 -0.64 -7.42
CA THR A 55 2.52 -1.27 -8.37
C THR A 55 3.51 -2.10 -7.58
N VAL A 56 3.64 -3.39 -7.85
CA VAL A 56 4.70 -4.21 -7.24
C VAL A 56 5.99 -4.07 -8.01
N GLY A 57 7.12 -4.19 -7.32
CA GLY A 57 8.43 -3.97 -7.91
C GLY A 57 9.58 -4.14 -6.93
N TYR A 58 10.68 -3.49 -7.21
CA TYR A 58 11.94 -3.64 -6.50
C TYR A 58 12.46 -2.30 -5.99
N CYS A 59 12.87 -2.25 -4.72
CA CYS A 59 13.45 -1.06 -4.08
C CYS A 59 14.58 -1.46 -3.13
N GLY A 60 15.52 -0.55 -2.87
CA GLY A 60 16.59 -0.74 -1.90
C GLY A 60 17.93 -1.21 -2.49
N GLY A 61 18.00 -1.58 -3.75
CA GLY A 61 19.24 -1.92 -4.45
C GLY A 61 19.82 -0.76 -5.25
N THR A 62 21.02 -0.96 -5.76
CA THR A 62 21.79 0.05 -6.53
C THR A 62 22.02 -0.33 -7.99
N GLU A 63 21.85 -1.60 -8.33
CA GLU A 63 22.04 -2.12 -9.66
C GLU A 63 20.98 -1.53 -10.63
N PRO A 64 21.36 -1.12 -11.85
CA PRO A 64 20.39 -0.59 -12.81
C PRO A 64 19.49 -1.70 -13.37
N ASN A 65 18.21 -1.35 -13.57
CA ASN A 65 17.25 -2.21 -14.26
C ASN A 65 17.14 -3.64 -13.67
N PRO A 66 16.79 -3.79 -12.36
CA PRO A 66 16.63 -5.10 -11.76
C PRO A 66 15.54 -5.89 -12.48
N THR A 67 15.75 -7.20 -12.55
CA THR A 67 14.77 -8.19 -13.01
C THR A 67 14.42 -9.12 -11.88
N TYR A 68 13.30 -9.84 -12.00
CA TYR A 68 12.92 -10.86 -11.01
C TYR A 68 14.04 -11.88 -10.77
N ALA A 69 14.66 -12.37 -11.85
CA ALA A 69 15.77 -13.33 -11.75
C ALA A 69 16.99 -12.76 -11.01
N LEU A 70 17.31 -11.47 -11.21
CA LEU A 70 18.40 -10.81 -10.50
C LEU A 70 18.10 -10.67 -9.02
N VAL A 71 16.91 -10.17 -8.67
CA VAL A 71 16.49 -9.98 -7.27
C VAL A 71 16.35 -11.31 -6.55
N GLY A 72 15.71 -12.31 -7.15
CA GLY A 72 15.57 -13.65 -6.62
C GLY A 72 16.90 -14.46 -6.55
N SER A 73 17.98 -13.95 -7.17
CA SER A 73 19.31 -14.55 -6.96
C SER A 73 19.90 -14.29 -5.57
N GLU A 74 19.28 -13.42 -4.77
CA GLU A 74 19.68 -13.00 -3.41
C GLU A 74 21.09 -12.35 -3.35
N LYS A 75 21.61 -11.85 -4.49
CA LYS A 75 22.94 -11.23 -4.61
C LYS A 75 22.88 -9.71 -4.65
N THR A 76 21.69 -9.12 -4.50
CA THR A 76 21.46 -7.68 -4.49
C THR A 76 20.85 -7.24 -3.17
N ASN A 77 20.79 -5.92 -2.94
CA ASN A 77 20.05 -5.33 -1.81
C ASN A 77 18.59 -4.99 -2.17
N TYR A 78 18.14 -5.33 -3.38
CA TYR A 78 16.74 -5.13 -3.75
C TYR A 78 15.80 -5.97 -2.89
N ARG A 79 14.67 -5.36 -2.56
CA ARG A 79 13.55 -6.02 -1.86
C ARG A 79 12.32 -6.00 -2.74
N GLU A 80 11.57 -7.09 -2.69
CA GLU A 80 10.22 -7.10 -3.21
C GLU A 80 9.39 -6.05 -2.47
N SER A 81 8.86 -5.11 -3.22
CA SER A 81 8.28 -3.89 -2.68
C SER A 81 6.98 -3.54 -3.39
N ILE A 82 6.15 -2.74 -2.72
CA ILE A 82 4.95 -2.15 -3.28
C ILE A 82 5.06 -0.63 -3.26
N GLN A 83 4.82 -0.01 -4.41
CA GLN A 83 4.61 1.43 -4.53
C GLN A 83 3.12 1.71 -4.48
N ILE A 84 2.71 2.64 -3.61
CA ILE A 84 1.31 3.00 -3.34
C ILE A 84 1.12 4.47 -3.70
N THR A 85 0.25 4.75 -4.66
CA THR A 85 -0.24 6.10 -4.96
C THR A 85 -1.59 6.30 -4.28
N TYR A 86 -1.73 7.34 -3.48
CA TYR A 86 -2.92 7.56 -2.66
C TYR A 86 -3.36 9.02 -2.62
N ASP A 87 -4.62 9.24 -2.28
CA ASP A 87 -5.22 10.55 -2.01
C ASP A 87 -5.08 10.86 -0.50
N PRO A 88 -4.19 11.79 -0.10
CA PRO A 88 -3.98 12.10 1.32
C PRO A 88 -5.19 12.75 2.00
N GLY A 89 -6.18 13.21 1.23
CA GLY A 89 -7.47 13.66 1.76
C GLY A 89 -8.43 12.52 2.16
N LYS A 90 -8.13 11.27 1.73
CA LYS A 90 -8.97 10.10 1.98
C LYS A 90 -8.29 9.06 2.87
N ILE A 91 -6.98 8.91 2.75
CA ILE A 91 -6.18 8.01 3.58
C ILE A 91 -4.86 8.66 3.94
N SER A 92 -4.51 8.68 5.22
CA SER A 92 -3.25 9.25 5.68
C SER A 92 -2.09 8.25 5.54
N TYR A 93 -0.85 8.76 5.58
CA TYR A 93 0.35 7.91 5.62
C TYR A 93 0.37 7.00 6.86
N GLU A 94 -0.08 7.50 8.02
CA GLU A 94 -0.21 6.70 9.25
C GLU A 94 -1.19 5.53 9.06
N GLN A 95 -2.34 5.75 8.40
CA GLN A 95 -3.28 4.68 8.10
C GLN A 95 -2.71 3.64 7.12
N LEU A 96 -1.87 4.06 6.16
CA LEU A 96 -1.16 3.11 5.30
C LEU A 96 -0.15 2.27 6.09
N LEU A 97 0.53 2.85 7.08
CA LEU A 97 1.39 2.11 8.01
C LEU A 97 0.60 1.11 8.87
N ASP A 98 -0.61 1.46 9.32
CA ASP A 98 -1.48 0.55 10.07
C ASP A 98 -1.89 -0.67 9.23
N ILE A 99 -2.14 -0.46 7.92
CA ILE A 99 -2.36 -1.57 6.98
C ILE A 99 -1.09 -2.39 6.84
N TYR A 100 0.06 -1.74 6.62
CA TYR A 100 1.36 -2.39 6.42
C TYR A 100 1.75 -3.31 7.57
N TRP A 101 1.64 -2.84 8.83
CA TRP A 101 1.99 -3.62 10.01
C TRP A 101 1.18 -4.92 10.13
N LYS A 102 -0.03 -4.95 9.60
CA LYS A 102 -0.87 -6.14 9.58
C LYS A 102 -0.45 -7.16 8.53
N GLN A 103 0.34 -6.74 7.53
CA GLN A 103 0.77 -7.63 6.45
C GLN A 103 2.08 -8.36 6.73
N ILE A 104 2.79 -8.02 7.79
CA ILE A 104 4.14 -8.54 8.06
C ILE A 104 4.28 -9.15 9.47
N ASP A 105 5.27 -10.01 9.67
CA ASP A 105 5.86 -10.25 11.00
C ASP A 105 6.95 -9.20 11.23
N PRO A 106 6.67 -8.15 12.02
CA PRO A 106 7.63 -7.07 12.21
C PRO A 106 8.84 -7.47 13.05
N THR A 107 8.85 -8.70 13.59
CA THR A 107 9.93 -9.26 14.43
C THR A 107 10.86 -10.21 13.65
N GLN A 108 10.56 -10.50 12.38
CA GLN A 108 11.38 -11.36 11.53
C GLN A 108 12.40 -10.51 10.74
N SER A 109 13.70 -10.85 10.84
CA SER A 109 14.80 -10.06 10.27
C SER A 109 15.39 -10.64 8.97
N ASP A 110 15.15 -11.91 8.68
CA ASP A 110 15.77 -12.68 7.59
C ASP A 110 14.85 -12.89 6.38
N GLY A 111 13.65 -12.32 6.42
CA GLY A 111 12.62 -12.48 5.39
C GLY A 111 11.24 -12.21 5.95
N GLN A 112 10.23 -12.87 5.40
CA GLN A 112 8.85 -12.84 5.91
C GLN A 112 8.20 -14.21 5.77
N PHE A 113 7.79 -14.79 6.91
CA PHE A 113 7.15 -16.12 6.98
C PHE A 113 8.05 -17.21 6.40
N THR A 114 7.60 -17.95 5.38
CA THR A 114 8.40 -18.97 4.70
C THR A 114 9.34 -18.41 3.64
N ASP A 115 9.18 -17.15 3.25
CA ASP A 115 10.05 -16.50 2.28
C ASP A 115 11.26 -15.93 3.00
N VAL A 116 12.39 -16.61 2.91
CA VAL A 116 13.65 -16.27 3.58
C VAL A 116 14.66 -15.78 2.55
N GLY A 117 15.30 -14.66 2.84
CA GLY A 117 16.33 -14.04 2.00
C GLY A 117 16.28 -12.51 2.05
N PRO A 118 17.37 -11.85 1.61
CA PRO A 118 17.48 -10.40 1.55
C PRO A 118 16.32 -9.72 0.80
N SER A 119 15.84 -10.33 -0.30
CA SER A 119 14.77 -9.78 -1.12
C SER A 119 13.41 -9.73 -0.41
N TYR A 120 13.21 -10.51 0.65
CA TYR A 120 11.97 -10.59 1.41
C TYR A 120 11.99 -9.84 2.74
N ARG A 121 13.07 -9.12 3.06
CA ARG A 121 13.16 -8.35 4.31
C ARG A 121 12.20 -7.15 4.30
N ALA A 122 11.52 -6.94 5.43
CA ALA A 122 10.57 -5.85 5.60
C ALA A 122 11.28 -4.49 5.74
N ALA A 123 10.75 -3.46 5.06
CA ALA A 123 11.20 -2.07 5.20
C ALA A 123 10.12 -1.06 4.82
N ILE A 124 10.25 0.13 5.41
CA ILE A 124 9.50 1.34 5.07
C ILE A 124 10.49 2.31 4.43
N PHE A 125 10.21 2.76 3.19
CA PHE A 125 11.05 3.73 2.48
C PHE A 125 10.42 5.12 2.58
N TYR A 126 10.99 6.02 3.40
CA TYR A 126 10.46 7.37 3.61
C TYR A 126 11.00 8.37 2.57
N GLY A 127 10.14 9.25 2.09
CA GLY A 127 10.47 10.32 1.12
C GLY A 127 10.69 11.68 1.74
N SER A 128 10.45 11.86 3.06
CA SER A 128 10.64 13.10 3.79
C SER A 128 10.92 12.86 5.28
N ASP A 129 11.46 13.87 5.97
CA ASP A 129 11.67 13.79 7.42
C ASP A 129 10.36 13.65 8.20
N GLU A 130 9.26 14.20 7.68
CA GLU A 130 7.92 14.02 8.25
C GLU A 130 7.48 12.56 8.16
N GLU A 131 7.59 11.92 6.98
CA GLU A 131 7.28 10.51 6.81
C GLU A 131 8.16 9.63 7.69
N LYS A 132 9.46 9.94 7.79
CA LYS A 132 10.39 9.25 8.70
C LYS A 132 9.88 9.30 10.14
N LYS A 133 9.57 10.48 10.64
CA LYS A 133 9.08 10.68 12.01
C LYS A 133 7.77 9.92 12.26
N VAL A 134 6.84 9.95 11.30
CA VAL A 134 5.57 9.20 11.41
C VAL A 134 5.83 7.69 11.43
N ALA A 135 6.72 7.18 10.56
CA ALA A 135 7.08 5.77 10.53
C ALA A 135 7.76 5.30 11.82
N GLU A 136 8.71 6.09 12.35
CA GLU A 136 9.39 5.81 13.62
C GLU A 136 8.38 5.81 14.79
N THR A 137 7.50 6.80 14.86
CA THR A 137 6.45 6.87 15.89
C THR A 137 5.50 5.68 15.80
N SER A 138 5.10 5.28 14.58
CA SER A 138 4.24 4.12 14.37
C SER A 138 4.92 2.81 14.80
N LYS A 139 6.21 2.66 14.48
CA LYS A 139 7.03 1.52 14.94
C LYS A 139 7.14 1.47 16.46
N GLU A 140 7.36 2.60 17.12
CA GLU A 140 7.43 2.69 18.58
C GLU A 140 6.08 2.36 19.23
N LYS A 141 4.96 2.89 18.72
CA LYS A 141 3.62 2.52 19.17
C LYS A 141 3.40 1.01 19.10
N LEU A 142 3.81 0.38 18.00
CA LEU A 142 3.71 -1.06 17.82
C LEU A 142 4.58 -1.81 18.82
N ALA A 143 5.82 -1.39 19.04
CA ALA A 143 6.74 -2.00 20.01
C ALA A 143 6.20 -1.97 21.45
N HIS A 144 5.55 -0.87 21.83
CA HIS A 144 4.97 -0.69 23.16
C HIS A 144 3.53 -1.23 23.31
N SER A 145 2.94 -1.77 22.24
CA SER A 145 1.55 -2.27 22.26
C SER A 145 1.36 -3.55 23.09
N GLY A 146 2.46 -4.22 23.47
CA GLY A 146 2.41 -5.54 24.13
C GLY A 146 2.04 -6.69 23.19
N LYS A 147 1.79 -6.41 21.91
CA LYS A 147 1.38 -7.39 20.91
C LYS A 147 2.49 -8.37 20.55
N PHE A 148 3.72 -7.89 20.50
CA PHE A 148 4.91 -8.68 20.17
C PHE A 148 5.86 -8.77 21.36
N LYS A 149 6.38 -9.98 21.62
CA LYS A 149 7.38 -10.21 22.69
C LYS A 149 8.81 -9.96 22.23
N LYS A 150 9.06 -10.10 20.92
CA LYS A 150 10.35 -9.84 20.31
C LYS A 150 10.45 -8.38 19.84
N PRO A 151 11.67 -7.83 19.72
CA PRO A 151 11.87 -6.49 19.17
C PRO A 151 11.29 -6.33 17.76
N ILE A 152 10.79 -5.14 17.44
CA ILE A 152 10.38 -4.78 16.07
C ILE A 152 11.65 -4.45 15.26
N VAL A 153 11.97 -5.28 14.29
CA VAL A 153 13.21 -5.20 13.49
C VAL A 153 13.01 -4.62 12.10
N THR A 154 11.76 -4.32 11.69
CA THR A 154 11.46 -3.66 10.42
C THR A 154 12.30 -2.40 10.25
N GLU A 155 12.99 -2.26 9.11
CA GLU A 155 13.85 -1.13 8.82
C GLU A 155 13.05 0.08 8.32
N ILE A 156 13.53 1.29 8.67
CA ILE A 156 13.02 2.56 8.14
C ILE A 156 14.18 3.20 7.38
N LEU A 157 14.09 3.24 6.06
CA LEU A 157 15.18 3.60 5.14
C LEU A 157 14.79 4.81 4.30
N PRO A 158 15.75 5.63 3.86
CA PRO A 158 15.47 6.70 2.92
C PRO A 158 14.94 6.14 1.60
N ALA A 159 14.08 6.91 0.94
CA ALA A 159 13.55 6.54 -0.37
C ALA A 159 14.67 6.32 -1.38
N MET A 160 14.55 5.24 -2.12
CA MET A 160 15.43 4.86 -3.21
C MET A 160 14.62 4.71 -4.50
N LYS A 161 15.31 4.61 -5.63
CA LYS A 161 14.63 4.41 -6.91
C LYS A 161 13.84 3.10 -6.88
N PHE A 162 12.55 3.21 -7.17
CA PHE A 162 11.66 2.08 -7.35
C PHE A 162 11.65 1.65 -8.81
N TYR A 163 11.71 0.36 -9.06
CA TYR A 163 11.59 -0.25 -10.38
C TYR A 163 10.37 -1.16 -10.40
N PRO A 164 9.38 -0.90 -11.27
CA PRO A 164 8.24 -1.81 -11.43
C PRO A 164 8.71 -3.22 -11.79
N ALA A 165 8.12 -4.22 -11.18
CA ALA A 165 8.30 -5.60 -11.60
C ALA A 165 7.55 -5.87 -12.91
N GLU A 166 7.88 -6.97 -13.52
CA GLU A 166 7.32 -7.44 -14.80
C GLU A 166 5.79 -7.56 -14.69
N GLU A 167 5.10 -7.37 -15.81
CA GLU A 167 3.63 -7.27 -15.85
C GLU A 167 2.92 -8.49 -15.26
N TYR A 168 3.46 -9.70 -15.43
CA TYR A 168 2.88 -10.92 -14.89
C TYR A 168 2.89 -10.98 -13.35
N HIS A 169 3.61 -10.10 -12.66
CA HIS A 169 3.57 -9.96 -11.21
C HIS A 169 2.49 -8.98 -10.72
N GLN A 170 2.05 -8.06 -11.60
CA GLN A 170 1.08 -7.04 -11.20
C GLN A 170 -0.29 -7.68 -10.94
N LYS A 171 -0.90 -7.39 -9.78
CA LYS A 171 -2.23 -7.96 -9.43
C LYS A 171 -2.28 -9.49 -9.53
N TYR A 172 -1.20 -10.16 -9.17
CA TYR A 172 -1.07 -11.62 -9.29
C TYR A 172 -2.26 -12.37 -8.67
N TYR A 173 -2.79 -11.90 -7.54
CA TYR A 173 -3.94 -12.45 -6.86
C TYR A 173 -5.25 -12.42 -7.69
N GLN A 174 -5.33 -11.53 -8.69
CA GLN A 174 -6.47 -11.49 -9.63
C GLN A 174 -6.24 -12.38 -10.85
N GLN A 175 -4.99 -12.45 -11.31
CA GLN A 175 -4.63 -13.22 -12.50
C GLN A 175 -4.53 -14.73 -12.21
N ASN A 176 -4.14 -15.10 -10.98
CA ASN A 176 -3.89 -16.48 -10.56
C ASN A 176 -4.50 -16.76 -9.17
N PRO A 177 -5.81 -16.63 -8.98
CA PRO A 177 -6.44 -16.64 -7.65
C PRO A 177 -6.21 -17.93 -6.86
N GLU A 178 -6.35 -19.10 -7.50
CA GLU A 178 -6.16 -20.39 -6.83
C GLU A 178 -4.72 -20.60 -6.35
N HIS A 179 -3.74 -20.27 -7.20
CA HIS A 179 -2.34 -20.38 -6.84
C HIS A 179 -1.96 -19.38 -5.74
N PHE A 180 -2.48 -18.15 -5.84
CA PHE A 180 -2.27 -17.12 -4.83
C PHE A 180 -2.82 -17.54 -3.47
N GLU A 181 -4.06 -18.04 -3.41
CA GLU A 181 -4.71 -18.49 -2.17
C GLU A 181 -3.93 -19.63 -1.51
N ALA A 182 -3.53 -20.63 -2.30
CA ALA A 182 -2.71 -21.74 -1.80
C ALA A 182 -1.37 -21.25 -1.24
N PHE A 183 -0.71 -20.33 -1.93
CA PHE A 183 0.58 -19.75 -1.52
C PHE A 183 0.43 -18.91 -0.25
N GLU A 184 -0.55 -18.00 -0.18
CA GLU A 184 -0.78 -17.13 0.97
C GLU A 184 -1.07 -17.93 2.24
N HIS A 185 -1.93 -18.96 2.15
CA HIS A 185 -2.21 -19.86 3.26
C HIS A 185 -1.00 -20.72 3.65
N GLY A 186 -0.30 -21.29 2.66
CA GLY A 186 0.87 -22.12 2.87
C GLY A 186 2.05 -21.40 3.49
N SER A 187 2.19 -20.09 3.26
CA SER A 187 3.26 -19.27 3.83
C SER A 187 3.17 -19.06 5.35
N GLY A 188 2.01 -19.31 5.95
CA GLY A 188 1.75 -19.02 7.37
C GLY A 188 1.31 -17.59 7.65
N ARG A 189 1.30 -16.71 6.65
CA ARG A 189 0.89 -15.28 6.79
C ARG A 189 -0.53 -15.15 7.33
N VAL A 190 -1.50 -15.85 6.75
CA VAL A 190 -2.90 -15.82 7.16
C VAL A 190 -3.07 -16.22 8.63
N SER A 191 -2.39 -17.29 9.06
CA SER A 191 -2.43 -17.76 10.45
C SER A 191 -1.83 -16.74 11.42
N PHE A 192 -0.73 -16.09 11.01
CA PHE A 192 -0.09 -15.04 11.79
C PHE A 192 -0.99 -13.81 11.92
N GLN A 193 -1.60 -13.37 10.83
CA GLN A 193 -2.54 -12.23 10.81
C GLN A 193 -3.72 -12.49 11.73
N LYS A 194 -4.37 -13.65 11.60
CA LYS A 194 -5.48 -14.04 12.45
C LYS A 194 -5.09 -14.05 13.93
N LYS A 195 -3.94 -14.62 14.28
CA LYS A 195 -3.45 -14.69 15.66
C LYS A 195 -3.20 -13.32 16.28
N ASN A 196 -2.61 -12.37 15.53
CA ASN A 196 -2.14 -11.11 16.08
C ASN A 196 -3.11 -9.95 15.87
N TRP A 197 -3.99 -10.03 14.85
CA TRP A 197 -4.86 -8.92 14.45
C TRP A 197 -6.35 -9.29 14.45
N GLY A 198 -6.69 -10.58 14.67
CA GLY A 198 -8.07 -11.08 14.64
C GLY A 198 -8.53 -11.52 13.24
N ASP A 199 -9.78 -11.95 13.15
CA ASP A 199 -10.38 -12.35 11.87
C ASP A 199 -10.53 -11.13 10.96
N LYS A 200 -9.70 -11.09 9.95
CA LYS A 200 -9.52 -10.08 8.88
C LYS A 200 -9.50 -8.61 9.31
N PRO A 201 -8.42 -7.94 8.98
CA PRO A 201 -8.43 -6.47 8.92
C PRO A 201 -9.22 -5.99 7.71
#